data_3b1ffc471290f589a3eee2d1af92f605
#
_entry.id   3b1ffc471290f589a3eee2d1af92f605
#
_cell.length_a   1.000
_cell.length_b   1.000
_cell.length_c   1.000
_cell.angle_alpha   90.00
_cell.angle_beta   90.00
_cell.angle_gamma   90.00
#
_symmetry.space_group_name_H-M   'P 1'
#
loop_
_entity.id
_entity.type
_entity.pdbx_description
1 polymer ?
#
loop_
_entity_poly.entity_id
_entity_poly.type
_entity_poly.pdbx_seq_one_letter_code
_entity_poly.pdbx_strand_id
1 'polypeptide(L)'
;MAKVQIIMPVTLDGFLPDKNEKLMVWLNTNRNGFPYWEERATFNMYPHYGMLDLMDAKERRDNNCTFFMKVQDEKSAEYAGGVFLFRLADELVIYLLPISYKSGKNITGKIQFGQWTLCESKTFRNNVCRLVYRLKE
;
A
#
# COMPACT_ATOMS: atom_id res chain seq x y z
N MET A 1 -2.07 -19.59 3.94
CA MET A 1 -2.76 -18.72 2.99
C MET A 1 -1.88 -17.61 2.50
N ALA A 2 -1.96 -17.29 1.23
CA ALA A 2 -1.23 -16.15 0.69
C ALA A 2 -1.77 -14.84 1.28
N LYS A 3 -0.87 -13.92 1.59
CA LYS A 3 -1.18 -12.62 2.16
C LYS A 3 -0.85 -11.54 1.15
N VAL A 4 -1.76 -10.61 0.95
CA VAL A 4 -1.58 -9.49 0.02
C VAL A 4 -1.52 -8.20 0.81
N GLN A 5 -0.39 -7.50 0.71
CA GLN A 5 -0.14 -6.22 1.38
C GLN A 5 -0.07 -5.10 0.35
N ILE A 6 -0.82 -4.04 0.58
CA ILE A 6 -0.74 -2.82 -0.22
C ILE A 6 -0.20 -1.72 0.68
N ILE A 7 0.88 -1.11 0.24
CA ILE A 7 1.54 -0.02 0.98
C ILE A 7 1.43 1.25 0.15
N MET A 8 0.90 2.33 0.74
CA MET A 8 0.72 3.56 0.00
C MET A 8 1.06 4.79 0.84
N PRO A 9 1.76 5.75 0.23
CA PRO A 9 1.98 7.06 0.83
C PRO A 9 0.80 7.97 0.50
N VAL A 10 0.34 8.76 1.46
CA VAL A 10 -0.79 9.67 1.28
C VAL A 10 -0.49 10.98 1.99
N THR A 11 -0.77 12.11 1.34
CA THR A 11 -0.70 13.42 1.98
C THR A 11 -1.88 13.59 2.93
N LEU A 12 -1.85 14.66 3.76
CA LEU A 12 -2.93 14.93 4.71
C LEU A 12 -4.29 15.14 4.04
N ASP A 13 -4.28 15.63 2.80
CA ASP A 13 -5.50 15.87 2.02
C ASP A 13 -5.82 14.76 1.00
N GLY A 14 -5.19 13.59 1.14
CA GLY A 14 -5.56 12.40 0.38
C GLY A 14 -4.93 12.26 -1.00
N PHE A 15 -3.84 12.97 -1.27
CA PHE A 15 -3.17 12.90 -2.57
C PHE A 15 -1.95 11.98 -2.54
N LEU A 16 -1.64 11.43 -3.70
CA LEU A 16 -0.40 10.69 -3.90
C LEU A 16 0.76 11.70 -4.00
N PRO A 17 1.82 11.55 -3.22
CA PRO A 17 2.95 12.49 -3.29
C PRO A 17 3.73 12.36 -4.61
N ASP A 18 4.37 13.46 -5.01
CA ASP A 18 5.22 13.48 -6.21
C ASP A 18 6.50 12.66 -5.99
N LYS A 19 7.06 12.13 -7.08
CA LYS A 19 8.31 11.37 -7.02
C LYS A 19 9.47 12.15 -6.41
N ASN A 20 9.48 13.46 -6.61
CA ASN A 20 10.56 14.34 -6.16
C ASN A 20 10.37 14.85 -4.73
N GLU A 21 9.27 14.50 -4.09
CA GLU A 21 9.03 14.87 -2.70
C GLU A 21 10.09 14.22 -1.81
N LYS A 22 10.70 15.00 -0.92
CA LYS A 22 11.76 14.51 -0.02
C LYS A 22 11.31 13.30 0.79
N LEU A 23 10.06 13.31 1.24
CA LEU A 23 9.52 12.21 2.02
C LEU A 23 9.34 10.95 1.18
N MET A 24 9.10 11.09 -0.14
CA MET A 24 9.08 9.93 -1.04
C MET A 24 10.47 9.34 -1.22
N VAL A 25 11.50 10.17 -1.28
CA VAL A 25 12.89 9.68 -1.31
C VAL A 25 13.19 8.91 -0.03
N TRP A 26 12.77 9.44 1.12
CA TRP A 26 12.91 8.75 2.40
C TRP A 26 12.18 7.40 2.39
N LEU A 27 10.94 7.34 1.92
CA LEU A 27 10.17 6.10 1.84
C LEU A 27 10.83 5.05 0.97
N ASN A 28 11.46 5.46 -0.13
CA ASN A 28 12.11 4.54 -1.07
C ASN A 28 13.47 4.04 -0.57
N THR A 29 14.13 4.78 0.29
CA THR A 29 15.52 4.49 0.67
C THR A 29 15.71 4.10 2.13
N ASN A 30 14.85 4.56 3.04
CA ASN A 30 15.01 4.29 4.45
C ASN A 30 14.44 2.92 4.82
N ARG A 31 15.16 2.21 5.70
CA ARG A 31 14.74 0.88 6.15
C ARG A 31 13.37 0.83 6.82
N ASN A 32 12.85 1.97 7.29
CA ASN A 32 11.52 2.07 7.90
C ASN A 32 10.43 2.39 6.88
N GLY A 33 10.80 2.69 5.64
CA GLY A 33 9.87 2.94 4.54
C GLY A 33 9.51 1.67 3.78
N PHE A 34 9.45 1.76 2.46
CA PHE A 34 9.13 0.61 1.61
C PHE A 34 10.09 -0.57 1.81
N PRO A 35 11.41 -0.37 1.99
CA PRO A 35 12.31 -1.50 2.21
C PRO A 35 11.94 -2.38 3.39
N TYR A 36 11.31 -1.83 4.42
CA TYR A 36 10.83 -2.63 5.56
C TYR A 36 9.89 -3.76 5.10
N TRP A 37 9.00 -3.44 4.17
CA TRP A 37 8.00 -4.39 3.68
C TRP A 37 8.54 -5.27 2.55
N GLU A 38 9.39 -4.69 1.68
CA GLU A 38 10.01 -5.43 0.57
C GLU A 38 10.87 -6.59 1.07
N GLU A 39 11.63 -6.37 2.13
CA GLU A 39 12.49 -7.40 2.73
C GLU A 39 11.69 -8.57 3.30
N ARG A 40 10.47 -8.32 3.73
CA ARG A 40 9.62 -9.32 4.37
C ARG A 40 8.66 -9.98 3.41
N ALA A 41 8.55 -9.48 2.20
CA ALA A 41 7.65 -10.03 1.17
C ALA A 41 8.30 -11.17 0.41
N THR A 42 7.47 -12.11 -0.04
CA THR A 42 7.92 -13.17 -0.93
C THR A 42 8.01 -12.65 -2.37
N PHE A 43 7.01 -11.88 -2.80
CA PHE A 43 6.95 -11.32 -4.15
C PHE A 43 6.58 -9.84 -4.11
N ASN A 44 7.29 -9.06 -4.94
CA ASN A 44 6.91 -7.67 -5.22
C ASN A 44 6.02 -7.68 -6.45
N MET A 45 4.76 -7.27 -6.28
CA MET A 45 3.83 -7.17 -7.41
C MET A 45 4.01 -5.85 -8.14
N TYR A 46 3.86 -5.90 -9.45
CA TYR A 46 3.87 -4.74 -10.31
C TYR A 46 2.52 -4.60 -11.02
N PRO A 47 2.21 -3.42 -11.58
CA PRO A 47 0.90 -3.20 -12.21
C PRO A 47 0.52 -4.14 -13.35
N HIS A 48 1.48 -4.89 -13.88
CA HIS A 48 1.24 -5.87 -14.94
C HIS A 48 0.99 -7.29 -14.44
N TYR A 49 1.04 -7.51 -13.12
CA TYR A 49 0.77 -8.83 -12.56
C TYR A 49 -0.71 -9.18 -12.74
N GLY A 50 -0.99 -10.36 -13.28
CA GLY A 50 -2.36 -10.75 -13.60
C GLY A 50 -3.26 -10.85 -12.38
N MET A 51 -4.43 -10.21 -12.43
CA MET A 51 -5.38 -10.26 -11.33
C MET A 51 -5.91 -11.67 -11.10
N LEU A 52 -6.15 -12.44 -12.17
CA LEU A 52 -6.57 -13.83 -12.06
C LEU A 52 -5.49 -14.70 -11.43
N ASP A 53 -4.23 -14.42 -11.71
CA ASP A 53 -3.11 -15.12 -11.10
C ASP A 53 -3.04 -14.86 -9.60
N LEU A 54 -3.34 -13.63 -9.19
CA LEU A 54 -3.38 -13.28 -7.78
C LEU A 54 -4.53 -14.00 -7.07
N MET A 55 -5.71 -14.04 -7.68
CA MET A 55 -6.87 -14.77 -7.15
C MET A 55 -6.54 -16.25 -6.96
N ASP A 56 -5.92 -16.85 -7.97
CA ASP A 56 -5.53 -18.24 -7.93
C ASP A 56 -4.51 -18.52 -6.82
N ALA A 57 -3.53 -17.63 -6.69
CA ALA A 57 -2.51 -17.76 -5.65
C ALA A 57 -3.13 -17.68 -4.24
N LYS A 58 -4.14 -16.85 -4.04
CA LYS A 58 -4.82 -16.74 -2.75
C LYS A 58 -5.67 -17.93 -2.41
N GLU A 59 -6.23 -18.62 -3.39
CA GLU A 59 -7.07 -19.79 -3.18
C GLU A 59 -6.26 -21.02 -2.81
N ARG A 60 -4.95 -21.05 -3.05
CA ARG A 60 -4.11 -22.19 -2.70
C ARG A 60 -3.88 -22.24 -1.19
N ARG A 61 -4.35 -23.31 -0.56
CA ARG A 61 -4.28 -23.48 0.90
C ARG A 61 -2.87 -23.62 1.46
N ASP A 62 -1.95 -24.15 0.66
CA ASP A 62 -0.55 -24.39 1.02
C ASP A 62 0.37 -23.21 0.69
N ASN A 63 -0.19 -22.13 0.18
CA ASN A 63 0.57 -20.97 -0.22
C ASN A 63 0.73 -19.98 0.97
N ASN A 64 1.93 -19.94 1.54
CA ASN A 64 2.26 -19.03 2.64
C ASN A 64 3.00 -17.79 2.16
N CYS A 65 2.91 -17.49 0.88
CA CYS A 65 3.59 -16.34 0.29
C CYS A 65 2.96 -15.02 0.71
N THR A 66 3.81 -14.01 0.84
CA THR A 66 3.38 -12.63 1.06
C THR A 66 3.63 -11.85 -0.21
N PHE A 67 2.54 -11.35 -0.80
CA PHE A 67 2.59 -10.49 -1.98
C PHE A 67 2.56 -9.05 -1.52
N PHE A 68 3.50 -8.27 -1.99
CA PHE A 68 3.68 -6.87 -1.62
C PHE A 68 3.51 -5.99 -2.85
N MET A 69 2.84 -4.86 -2.67
CA MET A 69 2.78 -3.84 -3.70
C MET A 69 2.86 -2.46 -3.09
N LYS A 70 3.77 -1.63 -3.61
CA LYS A 70 3.83 -0.22 -3.23
C LYS A 70 3.11 0.63 -4.27
N VAL A 71 2.24 1.50 -3.79
CA VAL A 71 1.55 2.47 -4.63
C VAL A 71 2.39 3.74 -4.67
N GLN A 72 2.95 4.07 -5.84
CA GLN A 72 3.83 5.22 -6.00
C GLN A 72 3.53 6.06 -7.23
N ASP A 73 2.62 5.61 -8.08
CA ASP A 73 2.21 6.32 -9.28
C ASP A 73 0.78 5.97 -9.64
N GLU A 74 0.28 6.53 -10.74
CA GLU A 74 -1.09 6.31 -11.17
C GLU A 74 -1.38 4.87 -11.55
N LYS A 75 -0.44 4.21 -12.24
CA LYS A 75 -0.61 2.82 -12.65
C LYS A 75 -0.72 1.88 -11.46
N SER A 76 0.16 2.04 -10.47
CA SER A 76 0.11 1.22 -9.28
C SER A 76 -1.14 1.52 -8.44
N ALA A 77 -1.61 2.78 -8.44
CA ALA A 77 -2.85 3.14 -7.76
C ALA A 77 -4.06 2.47 -8.41
N GLU A 78 -4.12 2.43 -9.74
CA GLU A 78 -5.19 1.75 -10.48
C GLU A 78 -5.20 0.25 -10.20
N TYR A 79 -4.03 -0.36 -10.22
CA TYR A 79 -3.90 -1.78 -9.91
C TYR A 79 -4.36 -2.08 -8.49
N ALA A 80 -3.92 -1.28 -7.53
CA ALA A 80 -4.34 -1.40 -6.14
C ALA A 80 -5.85 -1.25 -6.00
N GLY A 81 -6.47 -0.33 -6.76
CA GLY A 81 -7.92 -0.17 -6.80
C GLY A 81 -8.62 -1.46 -7.17
N GLY A 82 -8.10 -2.19 -8.15
CA GLY A 82 -8.64 -3.51 -8.53
C GLY A 82 -8.47 -4.54 -7.42
N VAL A 83 -7.32 -4.53 -6.76
CA VAL A 83 -7.05 -5.45 -5.64
C VAL A 83 -8.06 -5.25 -4.51
N PHE A 84 -8.35 -3.99 -4.17
CA PHE A 84 -9.37 -3.67 -3.16
C PHE A 84 -10.79 -4.02 -3.64
N LEU A 85 -11.09 -3.71 -4.89
CA LEU A 85 -12.42 -3.98 -5.46
C LEU A 85 -12.76 -5.46 -5.40
N PHE A 86 -11.82 -6.33 -5.71
CA PHE A 86 -12.00 -7.77 -5.67
C PHE A 86 -11.71 -8.39 -4.30
N ARG A 87 -11.49 -7.56 -3.28
CA ARG A 87 -11.26 -7.97 -1.89
C ARG A 87 -10.07 -8.93 -1.73
N LEU A 88 -9.02 -8.68 -2.49
CA LEU A 88 -7.81 -9.50 -2.44
C LEU A 88 -6.77 -8.99 -1.45
N ALA A 89 -6.85 -7.73 -1.02
CA ALA A 89 -5.92 -7.16 -0.05
C ALA A 89 -6.25 -7.63 1.37
N ASP A 90 -5.24 -8.13 2.06
CA ASP A 90 -5.37 -8.57 3.45
C ASP A 90 -4.87 -7.53 4.44
N GLU A 91 -3.92 -6.72 4.02
CA GLU A 91 -3.30 -5.71 4.86
C GLU A 91 -3.06 -4.43 4.05
N LEU A 92 -3.41 -3.31 4.66
CA LEU A 92 -3.22 -1.98 4.09
C LEU A 92 -2.30 -1.19 5.01
N VAL A 93 -1.19 -0.73 4.46
CA VAL A 93 -0.23 0.09 5.18
C VAL A 93 -0.24 1.49 4.58
N ILE A 94 -0.52 2.49 5.40
CA ILE A 94 -0.56 3.88 4.98
C ILE A 94 0.59 4.61 5.64
N TYR A 95 1.42 5.29 4.83
CA TYR A 95 2.38 6.26 5.30
C TYR A 95 1.75 7.64 5.13
N LEU A 96 1.27 8.20 6.21
CA LEU A 96 0.65 9.52 6.19
C LEU A 96 1.75 10.58 6.28
N LEU A 97 1.87 11.36 5.21
CA LEU A 97 2.89 12.41 5.12
C LEU A 97 2.34 13.73 5.66
N PRO A 98 3.12 14.48 6.45
CA PRO A 98 2.65 15.72 7.09
C PRO A 98 2.67 16.90 6.11
N ILE A 99 2.11 16.74 4.93
CA ILE A 99 2.06 17.76 3.88
C ILE A 99 0.70 17.76 3.20
N SER A 100 0.34 18.89 2.59
CA SER A 100 -0.89 19.06 1.82
C SER A 100 -0.56 19.60 0.44
N TYR A 101 -1.24 19.09 -0.58
CA TYR A 101 -0.98 19.48 -1.97
C TYR A 101 -2.05 20.41 -2.56
N LYS A 102 -3.26 20.41 -2.03
CA LYS A 102 -4.44 21.12 -2.54
C LYS A 102 -4.93 20.61 -3.89
N SER A 103 -4.05 20.07 -4.73
CA SER A 103 -4.39 19.50 -6.02
C SER A 103 -3.42 18.39 -6.35
N GLY A 104 -3.77 17.51 -7.31
CA GLY A 104 -2.94 16.39 -7.71
C GLY A 104 -3.76 15.12 -7.87
N LYS A 105 -3.10 13.98 -7.74
CA LYS A 105 -3.74 12.67 -7.89
C LYS A 105 -4.40 12.25 -6.58
N ASN A 106 -5.71 12.36 -6.53
CA ASN A 106 -6.49 11.97 -5.36
C ASN A 106 -6.69 10.46 -5.33
N ILE A 107 -6.09 9.79 -4.34
CA ILE A 107 -6.22 8.33 -4.17
C ILE A 107 -7.59 7.98 -3.62
N THR A 108 -8.10 8.77 -2.67
CA THR A 108 -9.33 8.44 -1.95
C THR A 108 -10.56 8.39 -2.83
N GLY A 109 -10.57 9.11 -3.95
CA GLY A 109 -11.68 9.07 -4.90
C GLY A 109 -11.63 7.90 -5.88
N LYS A 110 -10.50 7.20 -5.96
CA LYS A 110 -10.29 6.11 -6.93
C LYS A 110 -10.32 4.72 -6.33
N ILE A 111 -10.14 4.61 -5.03
CA ILE A 111 -10.04 3.31 -4.34
C ILE A 111 -11.15 3.20 -3.31
N GLN A 112 -11.91 2.12 -3.39
CA GLN A 112 -12.92 1.79 -2.38
C GLN A 112 -12.27 0.86 -1.36
N PHE A 113 -11.83 1.43 -0.26
CA PHE A 113 -11.08 0.66 0.76
C PHE A 113 -11.94 -0.30 1.56
N GLY A 114 -13.20 0.01 1.81
CA GLY A 114 -14.04 -0.77 2.70
C GLY A 114 -13.75 -0.47 4.18
N GLN A 115 -13.94 -1.46 5.04
CA GLN A 115 -13.73 -1.31 6.48
C GLN A 115 -12.48 -2.08 6.92
N TRP A 116 -11.68 -1.43 7.74
CA TRP A 116 -10.41 -1.98 8.19
C TRP A 116 -10.23 -1.77 9.69
N THR A 117 -9.46 -2.65 10.31
CA THR A 117 -9.11 -2.54 11.73
C THR A 117 -7.67 -2.06 11.84
N LEU A 118 -7.48 -0.96 12.57
CA LEU A 118 -6.12 -0.45 12.83
C LEU A 118 -5.42 -1.37 13.83
N CYS A 119 -4.29 -1.92 13.41
CA CYS A 119 -3.51 -2.87 14.21
C CYS A 119 -2.24 -2.28 14.79
N GLU A 120 -1.66 -1.28 14.11
CA GLU A 120 -0.39 -0.68 14.53
C GLU A 120 -0.32 0.76 14.03
N SER A 121 0.27 1.63 14.83
CA SER A 121 0.63 2.97 14.40
C SER A 121 2.02 3.31 14.91
N LYS A 122 2.81 3.98 14.11
CA LYS A 122 4.17 4.39 14.47
C LYS A 122 4.48 5.73 13.83
N THR A 123 4.98 6.67 14.63
CA THR A 123 5.41 7.97 14.15
C THR A 123 6.93 8.03 14.12
N PHE A 124 7.47 8.53 13.01
CA PHE A 124 8.91 8.69 12.83
C PHE A 124 9.35 10.12 13.12
N ARG A 125 10.66 10.33 13.24
CA ARG A 125 11.21 11.66 13.57
C ARG A 125 10.88 12.75 12.55
N ASN A 126 10.64 12.36 11.29
CA ASN A 126 10.24 13.30 10.23
C ASN A 126 8.74 13.58 10.22
N ASN A 127 8.01 13.14 11.25
CA ASN A 127 6.56 13.30 11.40
C ASN A 127 5.72 12.48 10.43
N VAL A 128 6.33 11.54 9.70
CA VAL A 128 5.57 10.56 8.94
C VAL A 128 4.95 9.56 9.90
N CYS A 129 3.68 9.25 9.72
CA CYS A 129 2.98 8.25 10.53
C CYS A 129 2.66 7.02 9.68
N ARG A 130 3.12 5.85 10.14
CA ARG A 130 2.80 4.57 9.50
C ARG A 130 1.62 3.94 10.21
N LEU A 131 0.56 3.65 9.45
CA LEU A 131 -0.65 3.02 9.94
C LEU A 131 -0.81 1.66 9.28
N VAL A 132 -0.94 0.61 10.07
CA VAL A 132 -1.14 -0.74 9.56
C VAL A 132 -2.56 -1.19 9.87
N TYR A 133 -3.31 -1.49 8.82
CA TYR A 133 -4.70 -1.94 8.91
C TYR A 133 -4.83 -3.36 8.41
N ARG A 134 -5.71 -4.13 9.04
CA ARG A 134 -6.11 -5.46 8.57
C ARG A 134 -7.57 -5.44 8.21
N LEU A 135 -7.93 -6.28 7.22
CA LEU A 135 -9.30 -6.37 6.76
C LEU A 135 -10.20 -6.78 7.93
N LYS A 136 -11.30 -6.05 8.09
CA LYS A 136 -12.31 -6.39 9.08
C LYS A 136 -13.20 -7.50 8.53
N GLU A 137 -13.24 -8.59 9.25
CA GLU A 137 -14.10 -9.73 8.91
C GLU A 137 -15.50 -9.56 9.47
#